data_377959f418e4361ee5e659b95984a89f
#
_entry.id   377959f418e4361ee5e659b95984a89f
#
_cell.length_a   1.000
_cell.length_b   1.000
_cell.length_c   1.000
_cell.angle_alpha   90.00
_cell.angle_beta   90.00
_cell.angle_gamma   90.00
#
_symmetry.space_group_name_H-M   'P 1'
#
loop_
_entity.id
_entity.type
_entity.pdbx_description
1 polymer ?
#
loop_
_entity_poly.entity_id
_entity_poly.type
_entity_poly.pdbx_seq_one_letter_code
_entity_poly.pdbx_strand_id
1 'polypeptide(L)'
;MVEELRTTVGIVGAGPAGLMLAHLLHTAGIDSVVVDNRDRDTIAHTHRAGILEQGSVELLTRTGAVSRAHTEGHQHEGTVFRVDGVDHRIDFQGLVGASVWLYPQNEVFVDLAKTRDADGGAVFYGVSDTQPGGFDTDRPTIDFTDADGTARRIICDWIVGADGSRSVCRTTVPETTRQRYAHQYPFAWFGILCEAPPSAPELIYARSERGFALVSQRSDTVQRMYFQCSPDEDPDDWSEDRIWSELQARVDGPDGYRLTTGTIFDKTVLPFRSYVTEPMRHGRLLLAGDAAHTVPPTGAKGLNLALQDVRVLFEALRDAVTRGDESGIDGYSDRALARVWKAQNFSSWMTSLLHLDPQASDFEFRRRQGELRGLLESAHGRAYLAEAYTGWPGESTLTI
;
A
#
# COMPACT_ATOMS: atom_id res chain seq x y z
N MET A 1 -32.00 19.12 -11.12
CA MET A 1 -31.52 19.99 -10.01
C MET A 1 -30.35 19.25 -9.39
N VAL A 2 -29.29 19.93 -9.01
CA VAL A 2 -28.16 19.34 -8.28
C VAL A 2 -28.55 19.26 -6.81
N GLU A 3 -28.46 18.08 -6.20
CA GLU A 3 -28.67 17.93 -4.77
C GLU A 3 -27.41 18.33 -4.00
N GLU A 4 -27.53 19.27 -3.07
CA GLU A 4 -26.42 19.75 -2.27
C GLU A 4 -26.33 18.99 -0.93
N LEU A 5 -25.12 18.53 -0.62
CA LEU A 5 -24.72 17.94 0.67
C LEU A 5 -23.71 18.87 1.33
N ARG A 6 -23.75 18.96 2.66
CA ARG A 6 -22.78 19.74 3.43
C ARG A 6 -22.07 18.86 4.43
N THR A 7 -20.75 19.02 4.54
CA THR A 7 -19.91 18.27 5.49
C THR A 7 -18.65 19.10 5.81
N THR A 8 -17.93 18.75 6.84
CA THR A 8 -16.65 19.38 7.16
C THR A 8 -15.56 18.86 6.22
N VAL A 9 -15.51 17.54 5.96
CA VAL A 9 -14.49 16.93 5.11
C VAL A 9 -15.12 16.10 4.00
N GLY A 10 -14.89 16.48 2.75
CA GLY A 10 -15.20 15.68 1.57
C GLY A 10 -14.04 14.76 1.23
N ILE A 11 -14.28 13.46 1.10
CA ILE A 11 -13.25 12.47 0.81
C ILE A 11 -13.52 11.81 -0.54
N VAL A 12 -12.57 11.90 -1.46
CA VAL A 12 -12.62 11.21 -2.76
C VAL A 12 -11.76 9.96 -2.68
N GLY A 13 -12.40 8.80 -2.75
CA GLY A 13 -11.81 7.48 -2.62
C GLY A 13 -12.26 6.75 -1.35
N ALA A 14 -13.02 5.65 -1.49
CA ALA A 14 -13.45 4.77 -0.41
C ALA A 14 -12.50 3.56 -0.24
N GLY A 15 -11.25 3.68 -0.65
CA GLY A 15 -10.22 2.69 -0.32
C GLY A 15 -9.84 2.73 1.17
N PRO A 16 -8.91 1.86 1.61
CA PRO A 16 -8.49 1.81 3.02
C PRO A 16 -8.06 3.15 3.62
N ALA A 17 -7.38 4.01 2.84
CA ALA A 17 -6.98 5.33 3.31
C ALA A 17 -8.18 6.24 3.57
N GLY A 18 -9.11 6.35 2.61
CA GLY A 18 -10.28 7.23 2.75
C GLY A 18 -11.23 6.78 3.84
N LEU A 19 -11.51 5.47 3.95
CA LEU A 19 -12.39 4.94 4.98
C LEU A 19 -11.75 5.01 6.37
N MET A 20 -10.43 4.79 6.49
CA MET A 20 -9.73 4.96 7.77
C MET A 20 -9.77 6.41 8.23
N LEU A 21 -9.55 7.37 7.34
CA LEU A 21 -9.69 8.78 7.67
C LEU A 21 -11.11 9.13 8.10
N ALA A 22 -12.12 8.65 7.36
CA ALA A 22 -13.52 8.87 7.68
C ALA A 22 -13.90 8.35 9.07
N HIS A 23 -13.37 7.17 9.45
CA HIS A 23 -13.55 6.61 10.79
C HIS A 23 -12.88 7.46 11.87
N LEU A 24 -11.62 7.86 11.67
CA LEU A 24 -10.91 8.74 12.63
C LEU A 24 -11.62 10.08 12.82
N LEU A 25 -12.11 10.70 11.74
CA LEU A 25 -12.89 11.93 11.80
C LEU A 25 -14.17 11.73 12.61
N HIS A 26 -14.90 10.62 12.36
CA HIS A 26 -16.10 10.26 13.11
C HIS A 26 -15.81 10.15 14.62
N THR A 27 -14.74 9.46 15.03
CA THR A 27 -14.36 9.33 16.45
C THR A 27 -14.06 10.67 17.12
N ALA A 28 -13.66 11.67 16.33
CA ALA A 28 -13.42 13.05 16.79
C ALA A 28 -14.66 13.95 16.68
N GLY A 29 -15.84 13.41 16.27
CA GLY A 29 -17.08 14.19 16.08
C GLY A 29 -17.03 15.13 14.85
N ILE A 30 -16.20 14.83 13.86
CA ILE A 30 -16.05 15.60 12.62
C ILE A 30 -16.78 14.88 11.50
N ASP A 31 -17.74 15.59 10.87
CA ASP A 31 -18.53 15.05 9.77
C ASP A 31 -17.70 14.88 8.50
N SER A 32 -17.96 13.77 7.80
CA SER A 32 -17.34 13.50 6.50
C SER A 32 -18.28 12.76 5.56
N VAL A 33 -18.14 13.04 4.26
CA VAL A 33 -18.82 12.32 3.17
C VAL A 33 -17.76 11.75 2.24
N VAL A 34 -17.91 10.47 1.88
CA VAL A 34 -16.97 9.75 1.03
C VAL A 34 -17.62 9.44 -0.32
N VAL A 35 -16.87 9.56 -1.43
CA VAL A 35 -17.29 9.14 -2.77
C VAL A 35 -16.23 8.21 -3.38
N ASP A 36 -16.64 7.14 -4.11
CA ASP A 36 -15.73 6.29 -4.90
C ASP A 36 -16.40 5.91 -6.23
N ASN A 37 -15.64 5.95 -7.31
CA ASN A 37 -16.12 5.61 -8.64
C ASN A 37 -16.33 4.11 -8.86
N ARG A 38 -15.82 3.26 -7.98
CA ARG A 38 -16.04 1.82 -7.98
C ARG A 38 -17.21 1.48 -7.06
N ASP A 39 -17.93 0.42 -7.41
CA ASP A 39 -18.85 -0.20 -6.48
C ASP A 39 -18.12 -0.91 -5.34
N ARG A 40 -18.84 -1.13 -4.24
CA ARG A 40 -18.31 -1.72 -3.02
C ARG A 40 -17.75 -3.13 -3.24
N ASP A 41 -18.44 -3.92 -4.04
CA ASP A 41 -18.07 -5.31 -4.31
C ASP A 41 -16.80 -5.39 -5.16
N THR A 42 -16.65 -4.51 -6.14
CA THR A 42 -15.41 -4.38 -6.93
C THR A 42 -14.21 -4.08 -6.03
N ILE A 43 -14.35 -3.19 -5.04
CA ILE A 43 -13.24 -2.88 -4.12
C ILE A 43 -12.95 -4.09 -3.23
N ALA A 44 -13.97 -4.75 -2.69
CA ALA A 44 -13.83 -5.91 -1.81
C ALA A 44 -13.14 -7.11 -2.49
N HIS A 45 -13.33 -7.26 -3.80
CA HIS A 45 -12.73 -8.35 -4.58
C HIS A 45 -11.41 -7.96 -5.28
N THR A 46 -10.96 -6.71 -5.14
CA THR A 46 -9.68 -6.28 -5.71
C THR A 46 -8.51 -6.80 -4.87
N HIS A 47 -7.81 -7.80 -5.38
CA HIS A 47 -6.67 -8.41 -4.70
C HIS A 47 -5.43 -7.51 -4.75
N ARG A 48 -4.91 -7.15 -3.56
CA ARG A 48 -3.67 -6.39 -3.39
C ARG A 48 -2.79 -7.01 -2.32
N ALA A 49 -1.55 -6.54 -2.17
CA ALA A 49 -0.65 -6.96 -1.08
C ALA A 49 -1.32 -6.73 0.29
N GLY A 50 -0.91 -7.50 1.29
CA GLY A 50 -1.53 -7.49 2.60
C GLY A 50 -0.52 -7.64 3.73
N ILE A 51 0.70 -7.09 3.59
CA ILE A 51 1.66 -7.06 4.69
C ILE A 51 1.50 -5.73 5.43
N LEU A 52 1.10 -5.82 6.69
CA LEU A 52 0.97 -4.69 7.58
C LEU A 52 2.16 -4.60 8.52
N GLU A 53 2.76 -3.42 8.62
CA GLU A 53 3.73 -3.08 9.66
C GLU A 53 3.05 -3.07 11.03
N GLN A 54 3.79 -3.30 12.09
CA GLN A 54 3.28 -3.29 13.47
C GLN A 54 2.48 -2.01 13.76
N GLY A 55 3.01 -0.83 13.46
CA GLY A 55 2.33 0.44 13.69
C GLY A 55 1.04 0.62 12.90
N SER A 56 0.92 -0.01 11.72
CA SER A 56 -0.33 -0.01 10.95
C SER A 56 -1.39 -0.89 11.59
N VAL A 57 -1.01 -2.08 12.07
CA VAL A 57 -1.93 -2.96 12.81
C VAL A 57 -2.37 -2.30 14.11
N GLU A 58 -1.45 -1.69 14.85
CA GLU A 58 -1.77 -0.94 16.08
C GLU A 58 -2.75 0.20 15.81
N LEU A 59 -2.56 0.98 14.74
CA LEU A 59 -3.48 2.04 14.34
C LEU A 59 -4.89 1.49 14.08
N LEU A 60 -4.99 0.45 13.25
CA LEU A 60 -6.26 -0.16 12.86
C LEU A 60 -7.01 -0.77 14.06
N THR A 61 -6.30 -1.43 14.97
CA THR A 61 -6.91 -2.14 16.11
C THR A 61 -7.22 -1.23 17.28
N ARG A 62 -6.35 -0.29 17.65
CA ARG A 62 -6.57 0.65 18.76
C ARG A 62 -7.70 1.63 18.50
N THR A 63 -7.95 1.98 17.27
CA THR A 63 -9.07 2.82 16.87
C THR A 63 -10.40 2.05 16.78
N GLY A 64 -10.36 0.72 16.87
CA GLY A 64 -11.53 -0.13 16.70
C GLY A 64 -11.95 -0.33 15.24
N ALA A 65 -11.19 0.24 14.28
CA ALA A 65 -11.52 0.17 12.86
C ALA A 65 -11.43 -1.24 12.29
N VAL A 66 -10.43 -2.02 12.73
CA VAL A 66 -10.20 -3.40 12.27
C VAL A 66 -9.77 -4.26 13.45
N SER A 67 -10.65 -5.12 13.94
CA SER A 67 -10.35 -6.03 15.06
C SER A 67 -9.77 -7.37 14.60
N ARG A 68 -10.16 -7.84 13.40
CA ARG A 68 -9.79 -9.18 12.88
C ARG A 68 -8.31 -9.31 12.49
N ALA A 69 -7.59 -8.22 12.30
CA ALA A 69 -6.18 -8.27 11.89
C ALA A 69 -5.30 -9.06 12.86
N HIS A 70 -5.60 -9.05 14.17
CA HIS A 70 -4.88 -9.85 15.17
C HIS A 70 -5.36 -11.30 15.29
N THR A 71 -6.62 -11.58 14.97
CA THR A 71 -7.22 -12.91 15.18
C THR A 71 -7.23 -13.76 13.92
N GLU A 72 -7.25 -13.13 12.74
CA GLU A 72 -7.30 -13.80 11.44
C GLU A 72 -6.07 -13.51 10.59
N GLY A 73 -5.28 -12.47 10.94
CA GLY A 73 -4.00 -12.19 10.30
C GLY A 73 -2.90 -13.14 10.79
N HIS A 74 -1.96 -13.47 9.90
CA HIS A 74 -0.80 -14.29 10.24
C HIS A 74 0.37 -13.39 10.65
N GLN A 75 0.78 -13.46 11.91
CA GLN A 75 1.95 -12.76 12.41
C GLN A 75 3.22 -13.43 11.91
N HIS A 76 4.11 -12.66 11.29
CA HIS A 76 5.43 -13.10 10.90
C HIS A 76 6.48 -12.38 11.76
N GLU A 77 7.27 -13.15 12.49
CA GLU A 77 8.36 -12.67 13.33
C GLU A 77 9.66 -12.49 12.53
N GLY A 78 9.66 -12.88 11.28
CA GLY A 78 10.78 -12.78 10.37
C GLY A 78 10.38 -12.90 8.91
N THR A 79 11.40 -12.96 8.06
CA THR A 79 11.28 -13.28 6.63
C THR A 79 12.55 -13.99 6.17
N VAL A 80 12.46 -14.77 5.11
CA VAL A 80 13.60 -15.51 4.57
C VAL A 80 14.07 -14.85 3.27
N PHE A 81 15.36 -14.55 3.19
CA PHE A 81 16.04 -14.22 1.94
C PHE A 81 16.74 -15.50 1.43
N ARG A 82 16.19 -16.06 0.37
CA ARG A 82 16.76 -17.26 -0.28
C ARG A 82 17.64 -16.81 -1.45
N VAL A 83 18.95 -16.83 -1.22
CA VAL A 83 19.93 -16.37 -2.21
C VAL A 83 20.66 -17.56 -2.78
N ASP A 84 20.53 -17.79 -4.09
CA ASP A 84 21.14 -18.93 -4.79
C ASP A 84 20.86 -20.27 -4.09
N GLY A 85 19.63 -20.45 -3.60
CA GLY A 85 19.16 -21.65 -2.91
C GLY A 85 19.59 -21.81 -1.45
N VAL A 86 20.17 -20.77 -0.84
CA VAL A 86 20.57 -20.74 0.58
C VAL A 86 19.70 -19.74 1.36
N ASP A 87 19.13 -20.20 2.47
CA ASP A 87 18.23 -19.40 3.29
C ASP A 87 18.99 -18.53 4.31
N HIS A 88 18.62 -17.27 4.35
CA HIS A 88 19.06 -16.27 5.34
C HIS A 88 17.81 -15.69 6.02
N ARG A 89 17.44 -16.21 7.20
CA ARG A 89 16.31 -15.68 7.96
C ARG A 89 16.69 -14.37 8.66
N ILE A 90 15.87 -13.36 8.45
CA ILE A 90 15.92 -12.08 9.18
C ILE A 90 14.89 -12.15 10.31
N ASP A 91 15.36 -12.29 11.52
CA ASP A 91 14.56 -12.40 12.73
C ASP A 91 14.14 -11.00 13.20
N PHE A 92 12.96 -10.53 12.80
CA PHE A 92 12.45 -9.21 13.15
C PHE A 92 12.29 -9.07 14.67
N GLN A 93 11.67 -10.08 15.31
CA GLN A 93 11.41 -10.04 16.74
C GLN A 93 12.71 -10.00 17.54
N GLY A 94 13.67 -10.83 17.18
CA GLY A 94 14.97 -10.86 17.86
C GLY A 94 15.87 -9.65 17.61
N LEU A 95 15.75 -9.03 16.41
CA LEU A 95 16.62 -7.90 16.03
C LEU A 95 16.08 -6.54 16.48
N VAL A 96 14.75 -6.33 16.38
CA VAL A 96 14.13 -5.00 16.60
C VAL A 96 12.87 -5.02 17.48
N GLY A 97 12.48 -6.19 18.01
CA GLY A 97 11.31 -6.33 18.88
C GLY A 97 9.98 -6.06 18.19
N ALA A 98 9.92 -6.21 16.87
CA ALA A 98 8.73 -5.93 16.06
C ALA A 98 8.38 -7.13 15.17
N SER A 99 7.17 -7.11 14.61
CA SER A 99 6.65 -8.13 13.68
C SER A 99 5.89 -7.47 12.54
N VAL A 100 5.54 -8.24 11.53
CA VAL A 100 4.58 -7.84 10.51
C VAL A 100 3.41 -8.82 10.50
N TRP A 101 2.27 -8.37 9.97
CA TRP A 101 1.08 -9.21 9.85
C TRP A 101 0.69 -9.36 8.39
N LEU A 102 0.47 -10.58 7.98
CA LEU A 102 -0.15 -10.87 6.70
C LEU A 102 -1.67 -10.82 6.89
N TYR A 103 -2.25 -9.70 6.52
CA TYR A 103 -3.69 -9.48 6.51
C TYR A 103 -4.08 -8.80 5.21
N PRO A 104 -4.86 -9.47 4.34
CA PRO A 104 -5.13 -8.98 3.00
C PRO A 104 -5.75 -7.58 2.97
N GLN A 105 -5.29 -6.71 2.06
CA GLN A 105 -5.80 -5.33 1.94
C GLN A 105 -7.29 -5.26 1.66
N ASN A 106 -7.87 -6.23 0.94
CA ASN A 106 -9.31 -6.30 0.74
C ASN A 106 -10.07 -6.61 2.04
N GLU A 107 -9.49 -7.39 2.97
CA GLU A 107 -10.07 -7.62 4.30
C GLU A 107 -10.02 -6.34 5.16
N VAL A 108 -8.92 -5.59 5.08
CA VAL A 108 -8.84 -4.26 5.71
C VAL A 108 -9.96 -3.35 5.18
N PHE A 109 -10.21 -3.36 3.86
CA PHE A 109 -11.31 -2.59 3.27
C PHE A 109 -12.68 -3.07 3.78
N VAL A 110 -12.93 -4.38 3.79
CA VAL A 110 -14.21 -4.97 4.25
C VAL A 110 -14.50 -4.56 5.67
N ASP A 111 -13.51 -4.59 6.56
CA ASP A 111 -13.68 -4.19 7.96
C ASP A 111 -13.94 -2.70 8.10
N LEU A 112 -13.16 -1.86 7.42
CA LEU A 112 -13.36 -0.41 7.43
C LEU A 112 -14.72 0.00 6.86
N ALA A 113 -15.19 -0.67 5.81
CA ALA A 113 -16.51 -0.43 5.24
C ALA A 113 -17.63 -0.80 6.21
N LYS A 114 -17.51 -1.94 6.92
CA LYS A 114 -18.45 -2.33 7.99
C LYS A 114 -18.44 -1.33 9.15
N THR A 115 -17.26 -0.87 9.55
CA THR A 115 -17.11 0.14 10.60
C THR A 115 -17.77 1.44 10.18
N ARG A 116 -17.57 1.89 8.95
CA ARG A 116 -18.21 3.10 8.42
C ARG A 116 -19.73 2.98 8.35
N ASP A 117 -20.26 1.80 8.01
CA ASP A 117 -21.70 1.53 8.05
C ASP A 117 -22.23 1.65 9.50
N ALA A 118 -21.51 1.10 10.48
CA ALA A 118 -21.86 1.18 11.88
C ALA A 118 -21.79 2.61 12.44
N ASP A 119 -20.83 3.41 11.96
CA ASP A 119 -20.71 4.85 12.27
C ASP A 119 -21.85 5.69 11.66
N GLY A 120 -22.68 5.11 10.77
CA GLY A 120 -23.77 5.80 10.07
C GLY A 120 -23.28 6.86 9.07
N GLY A 121 -22.02 6.77 8.64
CA GLY A 121 -21.38 7.74 7.78
C GLY A 121 -21.73 7.57 6.31
N ALA A 122 -22.02 8.66 5.60
CA ALA A 122 -22.36 8.64 4.18
C ALA A 122 -21.17 8.20 3.30
N VAL A 123 -21.42 7.20 2.43
CA VAL A 123 -20.51 6.77 1.36
C VAL A 123 -21.31 6.58 0.08
N PHE A 124 -20.89 7.23 -1.00
CA PHE A 124 -21.45 7.06 -2.34
C PHE A 124 -20.48 6.23 -3.16
N TYR A 125 -20.84 4.98 -3.46
CA TYR A 125 -20.10 4.08 -4.31
C TYR A 125 -20.64 4.12 -5.76
N GLY A 126 -19.81 3.76 -6.73
CA GLY A 126 -20.18 3.69 -8.14
C GLY A 126 -20.50 5.05 -8.77
N VAL A 127 -19.91 6.12 -8.22
CA VAL A 127 -20.15 7.47 -8.75
C VAL A 127 -19.37 7.71 -10.05
N SER A 128 -19.87 8.61 -10.88
CA SER A 128 -19.20 9.07 -12.10
C SER A 128 -18.98 10.60 -12.07
N ASP A 129 -18.19 11.08 -13.03
CA ASP A 129 -17.96 12.51 -13.28
C ASP A 129 -17.49 13.31 -12.04
N THR A 130 -16.71 12.64 -11.17
CA THR A 130 -16.20 13.26 -9.94
C THR A 130 -15.26 14.42 -10.29
N GLN A 131 -15.62 15.63 -9.86
CA GLN A 131 -14.90 16.87 -10.10
C GLN A 131 -14.70 17.65 -8.80
N PRO A 132 -13.57 17.48 -8.12
CA PRO A 132 -13.21 18.34 -6.98
C PRO A 132 -12.75 19.72 -7.48
N GLY A 133 -13.11 20.78 -6.74
CA GLY A 133 -12.79 22.15 -7.13
C GLY A 133 -12.94 23.16 -6.00
N GLY A 134 -12.66 24.43 -6.29
CA GLY A 134 -12.79 25.53 -5.32
C GLY A 134 -11.74 25.51 -4.19
N PHE A 135 -10.57 24.92 -4.42
CA PHE A 135 -9.55 24.72 -3.38
C PHE A 135 -8.97 26.00 -2.78
N ASP A 136 -9.04 27.12 -3.52
CA ASP A 136 -8.53 28.42 -3.09
C ASP A 136 -9.62 29.26 -2.37
N THR A 137 -10.78 28.64 -2.10
CA THR A 137 -11.90 29.27 -1.39
C THR A 137 -12.14 28.59 -0.04
N ASP A 138 -12.97 29.24 0.80
CA ASP A 138 -13.39 28.66 2.09
C ASP A 138 -14.42 27.53 1.94
N ARG A 139 -14.91 27.28 0.71
CA ARG A 139 -15.95 26.29 0.41
C ARG A 139 -15.63 25.49 -0.83
N PRO A 140 -14.62 24.60 -0.76
CA PRO A 140 -14.35 23.69 -1.84
C PRO A 140 -15.53 22.74 -2.07
N THR A 141 -15.66 22.23 -3.30
CA THR A 141 -16.78 21.38 -3.70
C THR A 141 -16.31 20.12 -4.38
N ILE A 142 -17.12 19.04 -4.25
CA ILE A 142 -16.98 17.82 -5.06
C ILE A 142 -18.30 17.63 -5.81
N ASP A 143 -18.28 17.83 -7.13
CA ASP A 143 -19.39 17.50 -8.00
C ASP A 143 -19.27 16.06 -8.47
N PHE A 144 -20.40 15.35 -8.54
CA PHE A 144 -20.43 13.97 -9.03
C PHE A 144 -21.85 13.56 -9.45
N THR A 145 -21.95 12.48 -10.21
CA THR A 145 -23.20 11.78 -10.50
C THR A 145 -23.23 10.48 -9.70
N ASP A 146 -24.26 10.28 -8.87
CA ASP A 146 -24.39 9.05 -8.09
C ASP A 146 -24.80 7.84 -8.95
N ALA A 147 -24.84 6.65 -8.34
CA ALA A 147 -25.17 5.41 -9.02
C ALA A 147 -26.59 5.40 -9.62
N ASP A 148 -27.50 6.24 -9.11
CA ASP A 148 -28.88 6.38 -9.59
C ASP A 148 -29.00 7.42 -10.69
N GLY A 149 -27.89 8.05 -11.11
CA GLY A 149 -27.86 9.10 -12.14
C GLY A 149 -28.23 10.49 -11.63
N THR A 150 -28.29 10.70 -10.30
CA THR A 150 -28.58 12.01 -9.71
C THR A 150 -27.31 12.84 -9.63
N ALA A 151 -27.35 14.07 -10.16
CA ALA A 151 -26.25 15.00 -10.01
C ALA A 151 -26.22 15.58 -8.58
N ARG A 152 -25.08 15.45 -7.91
CA ARG A 152 -24.86 15.88 -6.52
C ARG A 152 -23.65 16.78 -6.39
N ARG A 153 -23.70 17.64 -5.38
CA ARG A 153 -22.57 18.50 -4.97
C ARG A 153 -22.35 18.40 -3.47
N ILE A 154 -21.14 18.03 -3.06
CA ILE A 154 -20.67 18.16 -1.68
C ILE A 154 -20.03 19.54 -1.55
N ILE A 155 -20.47 20.32 -0.56
CA ILE A 155 -19.83 21.56 -0.12
C ILE A 155 -19.16 21.26 1.21
N CYS A 156 -17.86 21.50 1.32
CA CYS A 156 -17.09 21.16 2.52
C CYS A 156 -16.07 22.24 2.88
N ASP A 157 -15.37 22.08 4.00
CA ASP A 157 -14.28 22.96 4.41
C ASP A 157 -12.93 22.44 3.88
N TRP A 158 -12.80 21.12 3.75
CA TRP A 158 -11.59 20.44 3.27
C TRP A 158 -11.95 19.32 2.30
N ILE A 159 -11.10 19.12 1.28
CA ILE A 159 -11.16 17.94 0.40
C ILE A 159 -9.93 17.07 0.64
N VAL A 160 -10.14 15.75 0.79
CA VAL A 160 -9.07 14.77 0.83
C VAL A 160 -9.16 13.85 -0.38
N GLY A 161 -8.13 13.86 -1.21
CA GLY A 161 -7.95 12.92 -2.32
C GLY A 161 -7.23 11.66 -1.82
N ALA A 162 -7.98 10.56 -1.68
CA ALA A 162 -7.51 9.22 -1.37
C ALA A 162 -7.91 8.22 -2.48
N ASP A 163 -8.00 8.72 -3.71
CA ASP A 163 -8.61 8.11 -4.89
C ASP A 163 -7.62 7.30 -5.74
N GLY A 164 -6.53 6.87 -5.11
CA GLY A 164 -5.62 5.89 -5.67
C GLY A 164 -4.71 6.42 -6.78
N SER A 165 -4.02 5.51 -7.44
CA SER A 165 -2.93 5.85 -8.37
C SER A 165 -3.39 6.56 -9.66
N ARG A 166 -4.69 6.53 -10.00
CA ARG A 166 -5.32 7.26 -11.12
C ARG A 166 -6.10 8.48 -10.64
N SER A 167 -5.65 9.10 -9.57
CA SER A 167 -6.30 10.19 -8.85
C SER A 167 -6.77 11.35 -9.74
N VAL A 168 -8.07 11.62 -9.69
CA VAL A 168 -8.64 12.85 -10.26
C VAL A 168 -8.26 14.06 -9.41
N CYS A 169 -8.22 13.91 -8.07
CA CYS A 169 -7.80 14.97 -7.16
C CYS A 169 -6.40 15.50 -7.48
N ARG A 170 -5.43 14.59 -7.69
CA ARG A 170 -4.07 14.97 -8.07
C ARG A 170 -4.04 15.73 -9.39
N THR A 171 -4.84 15.33 -10.37
CA THR A 171 -4.82 15.93 -11.71
C THR A 171 -5.45 17.32 -11.74
N THR A 172 -6.27 17.69 -10.76
CA THR A 172 -6.82 19.06 -10.63
C THR A 172 -5.81 20.05 -10.09
N VAL A 173 -4.73 19.61 -9.42
CA VAL A 173 -3.64 20.49 -9.01
C VAL A 173 -2.88 20.98 -10.25
N PRO A 174 -2.74 22.32 -10.45
CA PRO A 174 -2.03 22.84 -11.62
C PRO A 174 -0.59 22.31 -11.72
N GLU A 175 -0.14 21.99 -12.93
CA GLU A 175 1.24 21.47 -13.15
C GLU A 175 2.32 22.48 -12.75
N THR A 176 2.01 23.76 -12.75
CA THR A 176 2.90 24.85 -12.32
C THR A 176 3.16 24.86 -10.82
N THR A 177 2.28 24.24 -10.03
CA THR A 177 2.36 24.22 -8.56
C THR A 177 2.75 22.86 -7.99
N ARG A 178 2.85 21.83 -8.82
CA ARG A 178 3.25 20.48 -8.41
C ARG A 178 4.52 20.04 -9.11
N GLN A 179 5.40 19.39 -8.35
CA GLN A 179 6.50 18.61 -8.91
C GLN A 179 6.13 17.13 -8.93
N ARG A 180 6.53 16.45 -9.98
CA ARG A 180 6.30 15.03 -10.16
C ARG A 180 7.64 14.30 -10.27
N TYR A 181 7.88 13.39 -9.34
CA TYR A 181 8.99 12.45 -9.38
C TYR A 181 8.46 11.08 -9.77
N ALA A 182 8.96 10.51 -10.84
CA ALA A 182 8.50 9.22 -11.33
C ALA A 182 9.66 8.38 -11.85
N HIS A 183 9.62 7.09 -11.56
CA HIS A 183 10.55 6.10 -12.09
C HIS A 183 9.78 4.84 -12.51
N GLN A 184 10.07 4.34 -13.70
CA GLN A 184 9.50 3.09 -14.22
C GLN A 184 10.61 2.04 -14.25
N TYR A 185 10.32 0.87 -13.71
CA TYR A 185 11.26 -0.24 -13.67
C TYR A 185 11.17 -1.07 -14.95
N PRO A 186 12.29 -1.65 -15.44
CA PRO A 186 12.33 -2.41 -16.69
C PRO A 186 11.80 -3.85 -16.55
N PHE A 187 11.09 -4.15 -15.47
CA PHE A 187 10.53 -5.47 -15.17
C PHE A 187 9.19 -5.36 -14.44
N ALA A 188 8.50 -6.48 -14.38
CA ALA A 188 7.23 -6.67 -13.69
C ALA A 188 7.29 -7.91 -12.81
N TRP A 189 6.25 -8.13 -12.01
CA TRP A 189 5.95 -9.40 -11.38
C TRP A 189 4.85 -10.13 -12.13
N PHE A 190 5.13 -11.39 -12.50
CA PHE A 190 4.11 -12.36 -12.82
C PHE A 190 3.57 -12.93 -11.51
N GLY A 191 2.32 -12.69 -11.20
CA GLY A 191 1.68 -13.11 -9.94
C GLY A 191 0.64 -14.18 -10.16
N ILE A 192 0.58 -15.12 -9.21
CA ILE A 192 -0.46 -16.15 -9.16
C ILE A 192 -1.15 -16.18 -7.80
N LEU A 193 -2.42 -16.59 -7.80
CA LEU A 193 -3.12 -17.13 -6.63
C LEU A 193 -3.44 -18.60 -6.90
N CYS A 194 -3.13 -19.47 -5.93
CA CYS A 194 -3.39 -20.90 -6.05
C CYS A 194 -3.99 -21.49 -4.77
N GLU A 195 -4.82 -22.50 -4.93
CA GLU A 195 -5.39 -23.28 -3.83
C GLU A 195 -4.36 -24.30 -3.34
N ALA A 196 -3.57 -23.93 -2.34
CA ALA A 196 -2.60 -24.79 -1.72
C ALA A 196 -2.27 -24.31 -0.29
N PRO A 197 -1.92 -25.22 0.65
CA PRO A 197 -1.39 -24.82 1.94
C PRO A 197 -0.04 -24.13 1.79
N PRO A 198 0.39 -23.32 2.79
CA PRO A 198 1.64 -22.58 2.73
C PRO A 198 2.87 -23.43 2.39
N SER A 199 3.73 -22.95 1.49
CA SER A 199 5.02 -23.58 1.16
C SER A 199 6.10 -23.30 2.21
N ALA A 200 5.91 -22.30 3.06
CA ALA A 200 6.82 -21.93 4.13
C ALA A 200 6.05 -21.23 5.25
N PRO A 201 6.57 -21.23 6.49
CA PRO A 201 5.92 -20.55 7.63
C PRO A 201 6.01 -19.02 7.55
N GLU A 202 6.98 -18.47 6.83
CA GLU A 202 7.20 -17.03 6.63
C GLU A 202 7.41 -16.74 5.14
N LEU A 203 7.37 -15.47 4.77
CA LEU A 203 7.67 -15.04 3.40
C LEU A 203 9.09 -15.45 2.98
N ILE A 204 9.23 -15.90 1.73
CA ILE A 204 10.52 -16.11 1.10
C ILE A 204 10.71 -15.14 -0.06
N TYR A 205 11.72 -14.28 0.06
CA TYR A 205 12.25 -13.46 -1.02
C TYR A 205 13.40 -14.23 -1.66
N ALA A 206 13.15 -14.86 -2.79
CA ALA A 206 14.18 -15.64 -3.49
C ALA A 206 14.86 -14.78 -4.57
N ARG A 207 16.18 -14.93 -4.68
CA ARG A 207 17.00 -14.37 -5.74
C ARG A 207 17.95 -15.43 -6.26
N SER A 208 17.94 -15.66 -7.55
CA SER A 208 18.81 -16.57 -8.27
C SER A 208 19.30 -15.94 -9.57
N GLU A 209 20.12 -16.67 -10.34
CA GLU A 209 20.51 -16.27 -11.70
C GLU A 209 19.32 -16.17 -12.67
N ARG A 210 18.16 -16.75 -12.32
CA ARG A 210 16.90 -16.62 -13.06
C ARG A 210 16.06 -15.39 -12.67
N GLY A 211 16.52 -14.62 -11.69
CA GLY A 211 15.82 -13.45 -11.15
C GLY A 211 15.07 -13.73 -9.87
N PHE A 212 14.16 -12.82 -9.57
CA PHE A 212 13.40 -12.77 -8.32
C PHE A 212 12.20 -13.72 -8.32
N ALA A 213 11.93 -14.31 -7.14
CA ALA A 213 10.63 -14.91 -6.81
C ALA A 213 10.20 -14.54 -5.38
N LEU A 214 8.90 -14.46 -5.14
CA LEU A 214 8.30 -14.26 -3.83
C LEU A 214 7.35 -15.42 -3.57
N VAL A 215 7.55 -16.11 -2.45
CA VAL A 215 6.65 -17.15 -1.95
C VAL A 215 5.95 -16.62 -0.71
N SER A 216 4.63 -16.52 -0.75
CA SER A 216 3.86 -16.04 0.39
C SER A 216 2.52 -16.77 0.48
N GLN A 217 2.06 -16.97 1.72
CA GLN A 217 0.69 -17.38 1.98
C GLN A 217 -0.26 -16.18 1.91
N ARG A 218 -1.55 -16.46 1.71
CA ARG A 218 -2.63 -15.49 1.84
C ARG A 218 -3.61 -15.91 2.93
N SER A 219 -3.78 -17.23 3.08
CA SER A 219 -4.53 -17.91 4.13
C SER A 219 -3.92 -19.30 4.32
N ASP A 220 -4.53 -20.13 5.18
CA ASP A 220 -4.13 -21.53 5.37
C ASP A 220 -4.32 -22.40 4.14
N THR A 221 -5.12 -21.96 3.18
CA THR A 221 -5.50 -22.72 1.98
C THR A 221 -5.18 -22.02 0.66
N VAL A 222 -4.70 -20.79 0.70
CA VAL A 222 -4.39 -19.98 -0.49
C VAL A 222 -2.98 -19.41 -0.38
N GLN A 223 -2.18 -19.63 -1.42
CA GLN A 223 -0.88 -19.00 -1.60
C GLN A 223 -0.92 -17.93 -2.68
N ARG A 224 -0.10 -16.91 -2.50
CA ARG A 224 0.20 -15.89 -3.48
C ARG A 224 1.68 -15.91 -3.78
N MET A 225 2.04 -16.18 -5.02
CA MET A 225 3.43 -16.23 -5.44
C MET A 225 3.67 -15.29 -6.60
N TYR A 226 4.91 -14.81 -6.70
CA TYR A 226 5.33 -13.95 -7.80
C TYR A 226 6.70 -14.38 -8.31
N PHE A 227 6.95 -14.09 -9.59
CA PHE A 227 8.30 -14.11 -10.15
C PHE A 227 8.50 -12.92 -11.09
N GLN A 228 9.75 -12.49 -11.20
CA GLN A 228 10.13 -11.42 -12.11
C GLN A 228 9.90 -11.82 -13.57
N CYS A 229 9.29 -10.93 -14.35
CA CYS A 229 9.05 -11.09 -15.79
C CYS A 229 9.24 -9.76 -16.54
N SER A 230 9.11 -9.79 -17.87
CA SER A 230 8.95 -8.58 -18.67
C SER A 230 7.63 -7.88 -18.34
N PRO A 231 7.56 -6.52 -18.40
CA PRO A 231 6.30 -5.81 -18.29
C PRO A 231 5.29 -6.12 -19.41
N ASP A 232 5.77 -6.64 -20.53
CA ASP A 232 4.98 -6.95 -21.73
C ASP A 232 4.52 -8.43 -21.80
N GLU A 233 4.78 -9.22 -20.72
CA GLU A 233 4.30 -10.60 -20.66
C GLU A 233 2.77 -10.66 -20.61
N ASP A 234 2.21 -11.60 -21.37
CA ASP A 234 0.79 -11.94 -21.31
C ASP A 234 0.60 -13.15 -20.38
N PRO A 235 -0.17 -13.04 -19.29
CA PRO A 235 -0.42 -14.15 -18.38
C PRO A 235 -1.07 -15.36 -19.07
N ASP A 236 -1.83 -15.15 -20.16
CA ASP A 236 -2.52 -16.22 -20.87
C ASP A 236 -1.59 -17.09 -21.71
N ASP A 237 -0.40 -16.60 -22.04
CA ASP A 237 0.65 -17.37 -22.73
C ASP A 237 1.38 -18.38 -21.83
N TRP A 238 1.05 -18.40 -20.53
CA TRP A 238 1.71 -19.27 -19.55
C TRP A 238 0.79 -20.39 -19.08
N SER A 239 1.19 -21.64 -19.38
CA SER A 239 0.54 -22.83 -18.79
C SER A 239 0.89 -22.96 -17.31
N GLU A 240 0.05 -23.65 -16.54
CA GLU A 240 0.32 -23.92 -15.11
C GLU A 240 1.64 -24.65 -14.90
N ASP A 241 1.93 -25.67 -15.72
CA ASP A 241 3.19 -26.41 -15.65
C ASP A 241 4.42 -25.53 -15.86
N ARG A 242 4.35 -24.57 -16.79
CA ARG A 242 5.41 -23.61 -17.06
C ARG A 242 5.59 -22.68 -15.86
N ILE A 243 4.49 -22.19 -15.28
CA ILE A 243 4.52 -21.30 -14.10
C ILE A 243 5.19 -22.03 -12.92
N TRP A 244 4.74 -23.25 -12.60
CA TRP A 244 5.30 -24.02 -11.50
C TRP A 244 6.76 -24.37 -11.71
N SER A 245 7.13 -24.74 -12.93
CA SER A 245 8.53 -25.04 -13.28
C SER A 245 9.43 -23.82 -13.09
N GLU A 246 8.96 -22.65 -13.51
CA GLU A 246 9.72 -21.40 -13.37
C GLU A 246 9.84 -20.94 -11.91
N LEU A 247 8.76 -21.00 -11.14
CA LEU A 247 8.77 -20.68 -9.71
C LEU A 247 9.72 -21.63 -8.95
N GLN A 248 9.62 -22.93 -9.19
CA GLN A 248 10.48 -23.93 -8.55
C GLN A 248 11.96 -23.69 -8.89
N ALA A 249 12.29 -23.44 -10.16
CA ALA A 249 13.67 -23.23 -10.59
C ALA A 249 14.32 -21.99 -9.94
N ARG A 250 13.53 -21.00 -9.51
CA ARG A 250 14.03 -19.79 -8.83
C ARG A 250 14.25 -19.99 -7.34
N VAL A 251 13.64 -21.01 -6.75
CA VAL A 251 13.77 -21.34 -5.33
C VAL A 251 14.57 -22.63 -5.10
N ASP A 252 14.99 -23.32 -6.15
CA ASP A 252 15.80 -24.53 -6.01
C ASP A 252 17.10 -24.27 -5.26
N GLY A 253 17.53 -25.28 -4.48
CA GLY A 253 18.75 -25.21 -3.72
C GLY A 253 19.25 -26.58 -3.28
N PRO A 254 20.45 -26.65 -2.66
CA PRO A 254 21.07 -27.89 -2.22
C PRO A 254 20.29 -28.61 -1.10
N ASP A 255 19.38 -27.90 -0.44
CA ASP A 255 18.50 -28.43 0.61
C ASP A 255 17.30 -29.21 0.07
N GLY A 256 17.09 -29.21 -1.25
CA GLY A 256 15.99 -29.94 -1.88
C GLY A 256 14.61 -29.30 -1.64
N TYR A 257 14.54 -28.01 -1.30
CA TYR A 257 13.29 -27.28 -1.06
C TYR A 257 12.29 -27.43 -2.23
N ARG A 258 11.02 -27.68 -1.91
CA ARG A 258 9.95 -27.83 -2.89
C ARG A 258 8.76 -26.95 -2.52
N LEU A 259 8.23 -26.26 -3.53
CA LEU A 259 6.97 -25.52 -3.41
C LEU A 259 5.79 -26.48 -3.25
N THR A 260 4.85 -26.11 -2.42
CA THR A 260 3.53 -26.75 -2.39
C THR A 260 2.71 -26.17 -3.53
N THR A 261 2.39 -26.99 -4.51
CA THR A 261 1.64 -26.58 -5.69
C THR A 261 0.14 -26.85 -5.52
N GLY A 262 -0.69 -26.17 -6.31
CA GLY A 262 -2.14 -26.35 -6.34
C GLY A 262 -2.75 -25.71 -7.58
N THR A 263 -4.06 -25.75 -7.70
CA THR A 263 -4.80 -25.15 -8.83
C THR A 263 -4.63 -23.64 -8.85
N ILE A 264 -4.13 -23.08 -9.94
CA ILE A 264 -4.03 -21.63 -10.15
C ILE A 264 -5.40 -21.11 -10.59
N PHE A 265 -5.95 -20.14 -9.84
CA PHE A 265 -7.25 -19.54 -10.16
C PHE A 265 -7.17 -18.06 -10.54
N ASP A 266 -5.99 -17.43 -10.36
CA ASP A 266 -5.75 -16.04 -10.79
C ASP A 266 -4.30 -15.87 -11.27
N LYS A 267 -4.14 -15.16 -12.39
CA LYS A 267 -2.84 -14.80 -12.97
C LYS A 267 -2.83 -13.32 -13.31
N THR A 268 -1.74 -12.63 -13.03
CA THR A 268 -1.61 -11.20 -13.31
C THR A 268 -0.18 -10.80 -13.60
N VAL A 269 0.02 -9.77 -14.42
CA VAL A 269 1.31 -9.09 -14.57
C VAL A 269 1.22 -7.72 -13.93
N LEU A 270 2.14 -7.41 -13.03
CA LEU A 270 2.20 -6.17 -12.27
C LEU A 270 3.46 -5.38 -12.62
N PRO A 271 3.39 -4.41 -13.55
CA PRO A 271 4.51 -3.51 -13.83
C PRO A 271 4.83 -2.61 -12.65
N PHE A 272 6.11 -2.31 -12.45
CA PHE A 272 6.58 -1.50 -11.33
C PHE A 272 6.77 -0.06 -11.71
N ARG A 273 6.32 0.82 -10.82
CA ARG A 273 6.63 2.24 -10.87
C ARG A 273 6.76 2.83 -9.47
N SER A 274 7.66 3.79 -9.34
CA SER A 274 7.69 4.75 -8.24
C SER A 274 7.09 6.06 -8.70
N TYR A 275 6.39 6.72 -7.79
CA TYR A 275 5.78 8.01 -8.08
C TYR A 275 5.61 8.81 -6.80
N VAL A 276 5.93 10.10 -6.82
CA VAL A 276 5.67 11.05 -5.73
C VAL A 276 5.23 12.37 -6.35
N THR A 277 4.19 12.97 -5.79
CA THR A 277 3.75 14.34 -6.08
C THR A 277 4.07 15.25 -4.89
N GLU A 278 4.68 16.39 -5.16
CA GLU A 278 4.99 17.44 -4.17
C GLU A 278 4.49 18.80 -4.65
N PRO A 279 3.84 19.58 -3.76
CA PRO A 279 3.42 19.21 -2.41
C PRO A 279 2.21 18.26 -2.41
N MET A 280 1.93 17.61 -1.27
CA MET A 280 0.72 16.80 -1.06
C MET A 280 -0.50 17.64 -0.68
N ARG A 281 -0.40 18.95 -0.75
CA ARG A 281 -1.45 19.94 -0.47
C ARG A 281 -1.53 20.99 -1.58
N HIS A 282 -2.75 21.41 -1.92
CA HIS A 282 -3.04 22.56 -2.77
C HIS A 282 -4.29 23.30 -2.25
N GLY A 283 -4.09 24.45 -1.63
CA GLY A 283 -5.18 25.14 -0.94
C GLY A 283 -5.85 24.27 0.10
N ARG A 284 -7.15 24.02 -0.06
CA ARG A 284 -7.96 23.14 0.81
C ARG A 284 -8.05 21.69 0.31
N LEU A 285 -7.27 21.31 -0.70
CA LEU A 285 -7.10 19.93 -1.15
C LEU A 285 -5.86 19.32 -0.52
N LEU A 286 -6.01 18.13 0.06
CA LEU A 286 -4.96 17.32 0.67
C LEU A 286 -4.95 15.93 0.00
N LEU A 287 -3.78 15.41 -0.35
CA LEU A 287 -3.63 14.10 -1.01
C LEU A 287 -3.06 13.08 -0.01
N ALA A 288 -3.54 11.84 -0.06
CA ALA A 288 -3.07 10.74 0.78
C ALA A 288 -2.97 9.42 0.01
N GLY A 289 -2.02 8.58 0.40
CA GLY A 289 -1.80 7.26 -0.20
C GLY A 289 -1.46 7.32 -1.69
N ASP A 290 -1.95 6.35 -2.46
CA ASP A 290 -1.63 6.22 -3.90
C ASP A 290 -2.06 7.45 -4.73
N ALA A 291 -2.89 8.34 -4.19
CA ALA A 291 -3.19 9.63 -4.83
C ALA A 291 -1.97 10.55 -4.85
N ALA A 292 -1.11 10.49 -3.85
CA ALA A 292 0.09 11.31 -3.73
C ALA A 292 1.36 10.57 -4.15
N HIS A 293 1.48 9.28 -3.83
CA HIS A 293 2.71 8.50 -4.03
C HIS A 293 2.43 7.01 -4.24
N THR A 294 3.27 6.35 -5.03
CA THR A 294 3.31 4.90 -5.17
C THR A 294 4.73 4.40 -5.01
N VAL A 295 4.89 3.22 -4.48
CA VAL A 295 6.18 2.53 -4.27
C VAL A 295 6.18 1.18 -4.99
N PRO A 296 7.35 0.63 -5.37
CA PRO A 296 7.41 -0.75 -5.83
C PRO A 296 6.91 -1.70 -4.73
N PRO A 297 6.26 -2.80 -5.08
CA PRO A 297 5.63 -3.70 -4.10
C PRO A 297 6.63 -4.48 -3.25
N THR A 298 7.91 -4.57 -3.65
CA THR A 298 8.95 -5.37 -3.00
C THR A 298 9.12 -5.06 -1.51
N GLY A 299 8.97 -3.80 -1.11
CA GLY A 299 9.10 -3.37 0.29
C GLY A 299 7.81 -3.46 1.11
N ALA A 300 6.68 -3.84 0.50
CA ALA A 300 5.36 -3.90 1.14
C ALA A 300 4.93 -2.59 1.83
N LYS A 301 5.33 -1.42 1.30
CA LYS A 301 5.14 -0.11 1.96
C LYS A 301 3.84 0.62 1.59
N GLY A 302 3.17 0.28 0.48
CA GLY A 302 2.09 1.11 -0.07
C GLY A 302 0.93 1.38 0.90
N LEU A 303 0.30 0.33 1.44
CA LEU A 303 -0.80 0.47 2.40
C LEU A 303 -0.33 1.09 3.73
N ASN A 304 0.85 0.70 4.20
CA ASN A 304 1.44 1.23 5.42
C ASN A 304 1.70 2.74 5.34
N LEU A 305 2.23 3.23 4.22
CA LEU A 305 2.37 4.66 3.95
C LEU A 305 1.03 5.37 3.94
N ALA A 306 0.03 4.82 3.24
CA ALA A 306 -1.30 5.42 3.15
C ALA A 306 -1.95 5.58 4.54
N LEU A 307 -1.81 4.57 5.42
CA LEU A 307 -2.32 4.63 6.80
C LEU A 307 -1.57 5.68 7.64
N GLN A 308 -0.28 5.86 7.41
CA GLN A 308 0.49 6.89 8.12
C GLN A 308 0.18 8.30 7.61
N ASP A 309 -0.03 8.49 6.31
CA ASP A 309 -0.54 9.76 5.78
C ASP A 309 -1.86 10.13 6.46
N VAL A 310 -2.78 9.16 6.55
CA VAL A 310 -4.08 9.33 7.20
C VAL A 310 -3.93 9.73 8.65
N ARG A 311 -2.99 9.13 9.40
CA ARG A 311 -2.72 9.50 10.79
C ARG A 311 -2.28 10.96 10.91
N VAL A 312 -1.27 11.37 10.12
CA VAL A 312 -0.76 12.75 10.13
C VAL A 312 -1.85 13.74 9.70
N LEU A 313 -2.61 13.37 8.69
CA LEU A 313 -3.69 14.19 8.15
C LEU A 313 -4.85 14.35 9.14
N PHE A 314 -5.23 13.26 9.83
CA PHE A 314 -6.27 13.31 10.87
C PHE A 314 -5.88 14.25 12.01
N GLU A 315 -4.65 14.17 12.54
CA GLU A 315 -4.16 15.09 13.58
C GLU A 315 -4.29 16.55 13.13
N ALA A 316 -3.85 16.85 11.90
CA ALA A 316 -3.89 18.18 11.32
C ALA A 316 -5.33 18.70 11.13
N LEU A 317 -6.21 17.87 10.56
CA LEU A 317 -7.63 18.22 10.33
C LEU A 317 -8.37 18.40 11.65
N ARG A 318 -8.15 17.53 12.64
CA ARG A 318 -8.75 17.63 13.97
C ARG A 318 -8.40 18.97 14.62
N ASP A 319 -7.13 19.33 14.64
CA ASP A 319 -6.68 20.59 15.28
C ASP A 319 -7.19 21.82 14.51
N ALA A 320 -7.22 21.76 13.18
CA ALA A 320 -7.79 22.83 12.35
C ALA A 320 -9.29 23.01 12.62
N VAL A 321 -10.07 21.93 12.67
CA VAL A 321 -11.53 21.99 12.84
C VAL A 321 -11.94 22.31 14.29
N THR A 322 -11.27 21.68 15.28
CA THR A 322 -11.70 21.80 16.69
C THR A 322 -11.07 22.98 17.44
N ARG A 323 -9.94 23.48 16.96
CA ARG A 323 -9.15 24.52 17.63
C ARG A 323 -8.89 25.76 16.75
N GLY A 324 -9.21 25.68 15.45
CA GLY A 324 -8.85 26.70 14.47
C GLY A 324 -7.34 26.79 14.20
N ASP A 325 -6.57 25.74 14.54
CA ASP A 325 -5.11 25.69 14.34
C ASP A 325 -4.80 24.94 13.03
N GLU A 326 -4.51 25.71 11.97
CA GLU A 326 -4.15 25.15 10.66
C GLU A 326 -2.64 24.86 10.50
N SER A 327 -1.80 25.06 11.54
CA SER A 327 -0.36 24.84 11.46
C SER A 327 0.00 23.40 11.07
N GLY A 328 -0.78 22.41 11.56
CA GLY A 328 -0.67 21.02 11.17
C GLY A 328 -0.97 20.76 9.69
N ILE A 329 -1.94 21.47 9.14
CA ILE A 329 -2.29 21.44 7.70
C ILE A 329 -1.18 22.07 6.87
N ASP A 330 -0.63 23.21 7.31
CA ASP A 330 0.51 23.85 6.63
C ASP A 330 1.76 22.96 6.59
N GLY A 331 2.03 22.24 7.66
CA GLY A 331 3.14 21.29 7.77
C GLY A 331 2.86 19.88 7.26
N TYR A 332 1.65 19.58 6.75
CA TYR A 332 1.26 18.22 6.36
C TYR A 332 2.18 17.61 5.31
N SER A 333 2.43 18.34 4.22
CA SER A 333 3.27 17.85 3.12
C SER A 333 4.67 17.48 3.60
N ASP A 334 5.32 18.32 4.36
CA ASP A 334 6.69 18.08 4.82
C ASP A 334 6.77 16.87 5.77
N ARG A 335 5.80 16.74 6.68
CA ARG A 335 5.72 15.61 7.61
C ARG A 335 5.48 14.29 6.89
N ALA A 336 4.55 14.24 5.94
CA ALA A 336 4.23 13.04 5.17
C ALA A 336 5.39 12.66 4.22
N LEU A 337 5.93 13.62 3.47
CA LEU A 337 7.00 13.41 2.50
C LEU A 337 8.30 12.91 3.14
N ALA A 338 8.62 13.34 4.37
CA ALA A 338 9.79 12.82 5.08
C ALA A 338 9.76 11.29 5.22
N ARG A 339 8.59 10.70 5.48
CA ARG A 339 8.40 9.25 5.52
C ARG A 339 8.30 8.64 4.12
N VAL A 340 7.56 9.29 3.21
CA VAL A 340 7.41 8.83 1.83
C VAL A 340 8.77 8.59 1.19
N TRP A 341 9.71 9.51 1.34
CA TRP A 341 11.06 9.37 0.75
C TRP A 341 11.90 8.28 1.41
N LYS A 342 11.75 8.04 2.71
CA LYS A 342 12.37 6.86 3.36
C LYS A 342 11.85 5.55 2.78
N ALA A 343 10.53 5.44 2.60
CA ALA A 343 9.90 4.26 2.05
C ALA A 343 10.19 4.07 0.55
N GLN A 344 10.28 5.16 -0.23
CA GLN A 344 10.75 5.14 -1.62
C GLN A 344 12.17 4.58 -1.70
N ASN A 345 13.08 5.10 -0.86
CA ASN A 345 14.45 4.60 -0.79
C ASN A 345 14.48 3.11 -0.46
N PHE A 346 13.81 2.69 0.60
CA PHE A 346 13.77 1.29 1.03
C PHE A 346 13.20 0.37 -0.06
N SER A 347 12.04 0.71 -0.62
CA SER A 347 11.38 -0.12 -1.62
C SER A 347 12.18 -0.20 -2.92
N SER A 348 12.79 0.90 -3.36
CA SER A 348 13.65 0.94 -4.53
C SER A 348 14.94 0.14 -4.31
N TRP A 349 15.55 0.29 -3.14
CA TRP A 349 16.74 -0.46 -2.74
C TRP A 349 16.48 -1.97 -2.70
N MET A 350 15.43 -2.42 -2.01
CA MET A 350 15.00 -3.83 -1.99
C MET A 350 14.74 -4.36 -3.40
N THR A 351 14.10 -3.55 -4.23
CA THR A 351 13.82 -3.92 -5.63
C THR A 351 15.14 -4.11 -6.39
N SER A 352 16.09 -3.20 -6.26
CA SER A 352 17.37 -3.27 -6.96
C SER A 352 18.27 -4.42 -6.49
N LEU A 353 18.17 -4.81 -5.20
CA LEU A 353 18.94 -5.93 -4.64
C LEU A 353 18.43 -7.29 -5.11
N LEU A 354 17.11 -7.42 -5.27
CA LEU A 354 16.46 -8.71 -5.47
C LEU A 354 16.18 -9.02 -6.95
N HIS A 355 16.01 -7.99 -7.79
CA HIS A 355 15.68 -8.19 -9.20
C HIS A 355 16.91 -8.12 -10.09
N LEU A 356 16.84 -8.83 -11.21
CA LEU A 356 17.81 -8.71 -12.28
C LEU A 356 17.39 -7.56 -13.20
N ASP A 357 18.23 -6.57 -13.32
CA ASP A 357 18.03 -5.50 -14.28
C ASP A 357 18.60 -5.96 -15.64
N PRO A 358 17.77 -6.10 -16.69
CA PRO A 358 18.23 -6.59 -17.98
C PRO A 358 19.22 -5.64 -18.68
N GLN A 359 19.37 -4.41 -18.19
CA GLN A 359 20.30 -3.41 -18.71
C GLN A 359 21.56 -3.28 -17.85
N ALA A 360 21.64 -4.00 -16.72
CA ALA A 360 22.80 -3.95 -15.84
C ALA A 360 24.02 -4.63 -16.47
N SER A 361 25.21 -4.02 -16.30
CA SER A 361 26.47 -4.65 -16.63
C SER A 361 26.82 -5.79 -15.67
N ASP A 362 27.74 -6.68 -16.08
CA ASP A 362 28.28 -7.75 -15.21
C ASP A 362 28.87 -7.17 -13.90
N PHE A 363 29.48 -5.99 -13.98
CA PHE A 363 30.01 -5.28 -12.80
C PHE A 363 28.88 -4.92 -11.83
N GLU A 364 27.80 -4.31 -12.32
CA GLU A 364 26.64 -3.94 -11.49
C GLU A 364 25.96 -5.17 -10.90
N PHE A 365 25.84 -6.24 -11.65
CA PHE A 365 25.31 -7.51 -11.14
C PHE A 365 26.16 -8.05 -9.97
N ARG A 366 27.50 -8.11 -10.13
CA ARG A 366 28.42 -8.56 -9.09
C ARG A 366 28.44 -7.62 -7.87
N ARG A 367 28.40 -6.32 -8.12
CA ARG A 367 28.33 -5.33 -7.05
C ARG A 367 27.08 -5.51 -6.19
N ARG A 368 25.90 -5.69 -6.81
CA ARG A 368 24.62 -5.93 -6.11
C ARG A 368 24.63 -7.25 -5.34
N GLN A 369 25.25 -8.30 -5.87
CA GLN A 369 25.47 -9.54 -5.11
C GLN A 369 26.32 -9.31 -3.86
N GLY A 370 27.41 -8.54 -3.99
CA GLY A 370 28.27 -8.17 -2.84
C GLY A 370 27.52 -7.36 -1.80
N GLU A 371 26.69 -6.41 -2.24
CA GLU A 371 25.83 -5.60 -1.35
C GLU A 371 24.82 -6.48 -0.57
N LEU A 372 24.13 -7.38 -1.27
CA LEU A 372 23.16 -8.30 -0.64
C LEU A 372 23.84 -9.23 0.38
N ARG A 373 25.00 -9.80 0.05
CA ARG A 373 25.78 -10.61 1.00
C ARG A 373 26.22 -9.81 2.22
N GLY A 374 26.79 -8.62 2.01
CA GLY A 374 27.20 -7.73 3.10
C GLY A 374 26.04 -7.36 4.02
N LEU A 375 24.82 -7.16 3.47
CA LEU A 375 23.61 -6.94 4.24
C LEU A 375 23.23 -8.16 5.10
N LEU A 376 23.17 -9.33 4.48
CA LEU A 376 22.70 -10.57 5.14
C LEU A 376 23.70 -11.13 6.16
N GLU A 377 25.00 -10.92 5.94
CA GLU A 377 26.08 -11.40 6.83
C GLU A 377 26.35 -10.44 8.00
N SER A 378 25.99 -9.15 7.85
CA SER A 378 26.19 -8.11 8.89
C SER A 378 25.06 -8.11 9.91
N ALA A 379 25.39 -8.13 11.21
CA ALA A 379 24.39 -7.95 12.27
C ALA A 379 23.67 -6.60 12.18
N HIS A 380 24.40 -5.52 11.88
CA HIS A 380 23.82 -4.19 11.71
C HIS A 380 23.02 -4.08 10.40
N GLY A 381 23.46 -4.73 9.33
CA GLY A 381 22.72 -4.81 8.07
C GLY A 381 21.37 -5.48 8.24
N ARG A 382 21.34 -6.63 8.92
CA ARG A 382 20.10 -7.34 9.24
C ARG A 382 19.17 -6.52 10.15
N ALA A 383 19.71 -5.84 11.16
CA ALA A 383 18.93 -4.98 12.04
C ALA A 383 18.32 -3.79 11.29
N TYR A 384 19.09 -3.13 10.41
CA TYR A 384 18.57 -2.06 9.55
C TYR A 384 17.45 -2.56 8.62
N LEU A 385 17.65 -3.74 8.00
CA LEU A 385 16.64 -4.35 7.15
C LEU A 385 15.35 -4.67 7.94
N ALA A 386 15.50 -5.26 9.13
CA ALA A 386 14.38 -5.57 10.01
C ALA A 386 13.60 -4.31 10.41
N GLU A 387 14.29 -3.25 10.86
CA GLU A 387 13.68 -1.97 11.23
C GLU A 387 12.95 -1.33 10.05
N ALA A 388 13.61 -1.23 8.90
CA ALA A 388 13.00 -0.64 7.72
C ALA A 388 11.82 -1.47 7.19
N TYR A 389 11.83 -2.80 7.38
CA TYR A 389 10.75 -3.70 6.93
C TYR A 389 9.54 -3.65 7.86
N THR A 390 9.73 -3.65 9.17
CA THR A 390 8.65 -3.65 10.19
C THR A 390 8.08 -2.28 10.49
N GLY A 391 8.69 -1.21 9.99
CA GLY A 391 8.34 0.20 10.25
C GLY A 391 9.35 0.88 11.16
N TRP A 392 9.69 2.13 10.83
CA TRP A 392 10.66 2.90 11.62
C TRP A 392 10.10 3.28 12.99
N PRO A 393 10.92 3.18 14.08
CA PRO A 393 10.50 3.55 15.43
C PRO A 393 10.04 5.01 15.54
N GLY A 394 9.12 5.27 16.46
CA GLY A 394 8.66 6.63 16.78
C GLY A 394 7.61 7.23 15.84
N GLU A 395 7.21 6.50 14.80
CA GLU A 395 6.21 6.97 13.83
C GLU A 395 4.78 6.47 14.11
N SER A 396 4.58 5.60 15.12
CA SER A 396 3.33 4.85 15.34
C SER A 396 2.42 5.37 16.45
N THR A 397 2.79 6.40 17.21
CA THR A 397 1.94 6.88 18.30
C THR A 397 0.91 7.89 17.82
N LEU A 398 -0.33 7.42 17.61
CA LEU A 398 -1.50 8.29 17.51
C LEU A 398 -1.87 8.80 18.91
N THR A 399 -1.91 10.11 19.12
CA THR A 399 -2.54 10.71 20.30
C THR A 399 -4.04 10.87 19.97
N ILE A 400 -4.83 9.89 20.39
CA ILE A 400 -6.30 9.90 20.29
C ILE A 400 -6.89 10.78 21.38
#